data_be3681e45475d4101a3fbaa72bb03c87
#
_entry.id   be3681e45475d4101a3fbaa72bb03c87
#
_cell.length_a   1.000
_cell.length_b   1.000
_cell.length_c   1.000
_cell.angle_alpha   90.00
_cell.angle_beta   90.00
_cell.angle_gamma   90.00
#
_symmetry.space_group_name_H-M   'P 1'
#
loop_
_entity.id
_entity.type
_entity.pdbx_description
1 polymer ?
#
loop_
_entity_poly.entity_id
_entity_poly.type
_entity_poly.pdbx_seq_one_letter_code
_entity_poly.pdbx_strand_id
1 'polypeptide(L)'
;MSERTNHLDAVDDLEGATLSRRSFLVGAGAAGALTMLGLAGCAPSTSASGDAAASASADAAEPVAGGEGGGGGAAGPAMGGGAADPTWRTDPGASSFDPKETRDFDVVVLGAGHAGVACAHKAAELGKKVVLVEKQAEENYQNLGNENGHINSEWQKSHGVPEVDPMTFFNNWQLNSGNRAEPDILSYFCHHSGEVFDWHLSFTPGYDPICETWDDIPDEWTPQLGSFYSWPGAANHQAEIEGATYAGITQVNYNAIQAAISNDGMEMLWGYEAVYLVKDGDKVVGAIVEGDDGQIQLNASVGVVVATGDMSTNTTMCGELLTEISDLNPTSDGFSGMGQDGMGQKMMYWAGGEFEIGPRAAMGGANVSPMGPWQGTHVLLLDKDGYRFSNEAFSTSFLAGIPGARHEAGFVSVFDSNWRATVNRMPIGHLNVKWWDDQEGHFGAKYWENDFTADHADSGAEGFQTSEAEHGAFTCYCSNDLATLAGYCGYEGEAAERFVASVERYNEMCEQGADTDYAKPAEVLNKLEPPYFAIPFPTDGNMAGGLVTLTGMFCDRHGQVRAQNTFAPIEGLYAAGNCMGGRFPLQYTSPINGVSIGFAQTSGYLVGEYLGGK
;
A
#
# COMPACT_ATOMS: atom_id res chain seq x y z
N MET A 1 34.14 -25.35 45.11
CA MET A 1 33.25 -26.02 46.09
C MET A 1 32.30 -24.97 46.60
N SER A 2 31.12 -24.93 46.02
CA SER A 2 29.92 -24.32 46.57
C SER A 2 28.78 -24.69 45.63
N GLU A 3 27.86 -25.41 46.18
CA GLU A 3 26.71 -26.04 45.54
C GLU A 3 25.74 -25.02 44.95
N ARG A 4 25.32 -25.26 43.72
CA ARG A 4 24.09 -24.70 43.16
C ARG A 4 23.04 -25.78 43.17
N THR A 5 22.10 -25.65 44.06
CA THR A 5 20.89 -26.46 44.16
C THR A 5 19.95 -26.13 43.00
N ASN A 6 19.56 -27.17 42.26
CA ASN A 6 18.51 -27.17 41.24
C ASN A 6 17.13 -26.95 41.89
N HIS A 7 16.37 -26.00 41.38
CA HIS A 7 14.91 -25.91 41.56
C HIS A 7 14.26 -26.24 40.21
N LEU A 8 14.06 -27.52 39.97
CA LEU A 8 13.21 -28.06 38.92
C LEU A 8 12.62 -29.38 39.48
N ASP A 9 11.60 -29.28 40.32
CA ASP A 9 10.71 -30.38 40.67
C ASP A 9 9.48 -29.77 41.35
N ALA A 10 8.47 -29.42 40.58
CA ALA A 10 7.07 -29.25 40.99
C ALA A 10 6.17 -28.89 39.82
N VAL A 11 6.03 -29.74 38.80
CA VAL A 11 4.92 -29.74 37.85
C VAL A 11 4.60 -31.19 37.45
N ASP A 12 4.13 -31.95 38.42
CA ASP A 12 3.42 -33.18 38.16
C ASP A 12 2.32 -33.25 39.21
N ASP A 13 1.13 -32.77 38.85
CA ASP A 13 -0.18 -33.15 39.40
C ASP A 13 -1.27 -32.17 38.90
N LEU A 14 -1.64 -32.26 37.63
CA LEU A 14 -2.91 -31.74 37.09
C LEU A 14 -3.32 -32.55 35.86
N GLU A 15 -3.43 -33.85 35.96
CA GLU A 15 -4.28 -34.65 35.10
C GLU A 15 -5.70 -34.69 35.63
N GLY A 16 -6.65 -34.16 34.86
CA GLY A 16 -8.06 -34.50 35.04
C GLY A 16 -9.02 -33.37 35.36
N ALA A 17 -9.17 -32.38 34.48
CA ALA A 17 -10.41 -31.60 34.42
C ALA A 17 -10.67 -31.12 32.98
N THR A 18 -11.37 -31.93 32.21
CA THR A 18 -11.96 -31.48 30.92
C THR A 18 -13.13 -30.54 31.22
N LEU A 19 -12.88 -29.23 31.12
CA LEU A 19 -13.94 -28.22 31.15
C LEU A 19 -14.67 -28.21 29.80
N SER A 20 -15.94 -28.62 29.81
CA SER A 20 -16.79 -28.60 28.62
C SER A 20 -17.15 -27.15 28.23
N ARG A 21 -17.27 -26.88 26.94
CA ARG A 21 -17.67 -25.57 26.37
C ARG A 21 -19.00 -25.01 26.96
N ARG A 22 -19.79 -25.79 27.63
CA ARG A 22 -21.04 -25.37 28.30
C ARG A 22 -20.82 -24.67 29.64
N SER A 23 -19.71 -24.91 30.31
CA SER A 23 -19.42 -24.29 31.62
C SER A 23 -18.85 -22.88 31.51
N PHE A 24 -18.31 -22.51 30.36
CA PHE A 24 -17.78 -21.15 30.11
C PHE A 24 -18.88 -20.10 29.85
N LEU A 25 -20.02 -20.52 29.31
CA LEU A 25 -21.14 -19.62 28.97
C LEU A 25 -22.08 -19.31 30.13
N VAL A 26 -21.99 -20.02 31.25
CA VAL A 26 -22.84 -19.78 32.43
C VAL A 26 -22.20 -18.82 33.44
N GLY A 27 -20.88 -18.63 33.37
CA GLY A 27 -20.16 -17.70 34.27
C GLY A 27 -20.18 -16.22 33.85
N ALA A 28 -20.56 -15.91 32.60
CA ALA A 28 -20.56 -14.53 32.08
C ALA A 28 -21.95 -13.84 32.17
N GLY A 29 -22.96 -14.52 32.65
CA GLY A 29 -24.35 -14.03 32.65
C GLY A 29 -24.83 -13.30 33.92
N ALA A 30 -23.98 -13.12 34.93
CA ALA A 30 -24.44 -12.64 36.24
C ALA A 30 -23.92 -11.25 36.69
N ALA A 31 -23.26 -10.48 35.83
CA ALA A 31 -22.73 -9.16 36.19
C ALA A 31 -23.23 -7.98 35.32
N GLY A 32 -24.33 -8.13 34.57
CA GLY A 32 -24.79 -7.14 33.61
C GLY A 32 -26.29 -6.78 33.72
N ALA A 33 -26.84 -6.66 34.91
CA ALA A 33 -28.21 -6.18 35.06
C ALA A 33 -28.31 -5.17 36.19
N LEU A 34 -27.96 -3.92 35.93
CA LEU A 34 -28.42 -2.73 36.69
C LEU A 34 -27.85 -1.46 36.00
N THR A 35 -28.59 -0.91 35.08
CA THR A 35 -28.84 0.52 34.85
C THR A 35 -29.39 0.74 33.43
N MET A 36 -30.70 0.56 33.30
CA MET A 36 -31.47 1.17 32.21
C MET A 36 -32.74 1.77 32.84
N LEU A 37 -32.66 3.03 33.14
CA LEU A 37 -33.86 3.86 33.38
C LEU A 37 -33.57 5.32 33.00
N GLY A 38 -34.27 5.77 31.99
CA GLY A 38 -34.57 7.20 31.74
C GLY A 38 -33.84 7.85 30.59
N LEU A 39 -34.50 7.98 29.48
CA LEU A 39 -35.24 9.19 29.07
C LEU A 39 -35.83 9.02 27.65
N ALA A 40 -37.13 9.09 27.62
CA ALA A 40 -37.91 9.14 26.38
C ALA A 40 -38.01 10.59 25.85
N GLY A 41 -38.14 10.70 24.53
CA GLY A 41 -38.82 11.83 23.88
C GLY A 41 -37.94 12.63 22.94
N CYS A 42 -38.12 12.55 21.65
CA CYS A 42 -39.06 13.23 20.82
C CYS A 42 -38.84 12.85 19.35
N ALA A 43 -39.91 12.50 18.69
CA ALA A 43 -39.96 12.21 17.26
C ALA A 43 -40.30 13.50 16.44
N PRO A 44 -40.31 13.42 15.12
CA PRO A 44 -39.90 14.49 14.20
C PRO A 44 -41.05 15.36 13.71
N SER A 45 -40.75 16.56 13.22
CA SER A 45 -41.68 17.35 12.42
C SER A 45 -41.18 17.55 10.99
N THR A 46 -41.97 17.06 10.09
CA THR A 46 -41.94 17.32 8.65
C THR A 46 -42.35 18.76 8.34
N SER A 47 -41.72 19.42 7.41
CA SER A 47 -42.41 20.35 6.49
C SER A 47 -41.65 20.55 5.19
N ALA A 48 -42.41 20.54 4.15
CA ALA A 48 -42.05 20.48 2.75
C ALA A 48 -41.86 21.87 2.10
N SER A 49 -41.26 21.81 0.92
CA SER A 49 -41.48 22.63 -0.28
C SER A 49 -40.78 23.99 -0.43
N GLY A 50 -40.16 24.13 -1.60
CA GLY A 50 -39.92 25.40 -2.25
C GLY A 50 -38.88 25.34 -3.37
N ASP A 51 -39.35 25.10 -4.59
CA ASP A 51 -38.62 25.25 -5.84
C ASP A 51 -38.03 26.64 -6.02
N ALA A 52 -36.80 26.72 -6.53
CA ALA A 52 -36.38 27.78 -7.45
C ALA A 52 -35.15 27.37 -8.25
N ALA A 53 -35.36 27.17 -9.53
CA ALA A 53 -34.31 27.00 -10.53
C ALA A 53 -33.61 28.34 -10.78
N ALA A 54 -32.28 28.30 -10.86
CA ALA A 54 -31.48 29.32 -11.54
C ALA A 54 -30.31 28.67 -12.28
N SER A 55 -30.39 28.73 -13.59
CA SER A 55 -29.34 28.35 -14.53
C SER A 55 -28.16 29.30 -14.44
N ALA A 56 -26.96 28.78 -14.32
CA ALA A 56 -25.73 29.49 -14.68
C ALA A 56 -24.86 28.55 -15.51
N SER A 57 -24.56 29.01 -16.70
CA SER A 57 -23.67 28.40 -17.69
C SER A 57 -22.26 28.32 -17.18
N ALA A 58 -21.67 27.13 -17.22
CA ALA A 58 -20.25 26.91 -17.01
C ALA A 58 -19.54 26.98 -18.37
N ASP A 59 -18.61 27.91 -18.51
CA ASP A 59 -17.62 27.93 -19.56
C ASP A 59 -16.58 26.84 -19.25
N ALA A 60 -16.36 25.97 -20.22
CA ALA A 60 -15.36 24.92 -20.18
C ALA A 60 -13.96 25.54 -20.34
N ALA A 61 -13.10 25.35 -19.34
CA ALA A 61 -11.66 25.56 -19.50
C ALA A 61 -11.06 24.32 -20.16
N GLU A 62 -10.32 24.53 -21.24
CA GLU A 62 -9.56 23.49 -21.94
C GLU A 62 -8.44 22.95 -21.06
N PRO A 63 -8.12 21.63 -21.10
CA PRO A 63 -7.00 21.06 -20.37
C PRO A 63 -5.66 21.50 -20.99
N VAL A 64 -4.80 22.02 -20.16
CA VAL A 64 -3.41 22.34 -20.52
C VAL A 64 -2.65 21.02 -20.69
N ALA A 65 -2.05 20.85 -21.86
CA ALA A 65 -1.21 19.69 -22.16
C ALA A 65 0.02 19.67 -21.25
N GLY A 66 0.19 18.56 -20.51
CA GLY A 66 1.36 18.27 -19.72
C GLY A 66 2.59 18.02 -20.58
N GLY A 67 3.70 18.67 -20.22
CA GLY A 67 4.99 18.54 -20.87
C GLY A 67 5.64 17.18 -20.55
N GLU A 68 6.28 16.62 -21.54
CA GLU A 68 7.11 15.42 -21.46
C GLU A 68 8.34 15.69 -20.59
N GLY A 69 8.47 14.98 -19.45
CA GLY A 69 9.66 14.95 -18.61
C GLY A 69 9.87 13.54 -18.04
N GLY A 70 10.96 12.92 -18.46
CA GLY A 70 11.21 11.51 -18.31
C GLY A 70 11.55 11.03 -16.91
N GLY A 71 11.30 9.77 -16.63
CA GLY A 71 11.94 8.99 -15.59
C GLY A 71 11.06 8.58 -14.41
N GLY A 72 9.75 8.56 -14.52
CA GLY A 72 8.90 7.71 -13.69
C GLY A 72 8.38 6.56 -14.54
N GLY A 73 8.21 5.38 -14.02
CA GLY A 73 7.49 4.34 -14.74
C GLY A 73 6.21 4.98 -15.28
N ALA A 74 6.04 4.93 -16.62
CA ALA A 74 4.97 5.64 -17.29
C ALA A 74 3.68 5.42 -16.54
N ALA A 75 3.19 6.48 -15.88
CA ALA A 75 1.81 6.51 -15.48
C ALA A 75 1.04 6.27 -16.77
N GLY A 76 0.39 5.16 -16.87
CA GLY A 76 -0.53 4.91 -17.97
C GLY A 76 -1.45 6.14 -18.07
N PRO A 77 -2.07 6.39 -19.21
CA PRO A 77 -2.93 7.53 -19.43
C PRO A 77 -3.84 7.66 -18.22
N ALA A 78 -3.87 8.86 -17.63
CA ALA A 78 -4.64 9.14 -16.45
C ALA A 78 -6.03 8.53 -16.63
N MET A 79 -6.26 7.40 -15.97
CA MET A 79 -7.51 6.67 -16.09
C MET A 79 -8.53 7.55 -15.40
N GLY A 80 -9.47 8.05 -16.19
CA GLY A 80 -10.55 8.90 -15.73
C GLY A 80 -11.22 8.30 -14.51
N GLY A 81 -11.72 9.14 -13.62
CA GLY A 81 -12.29 8.81 -12.33
C GLY A 81 -13.07 7.50 -12.31
N GLY A 82 -12.86 6.74 -11.25
CA GLY A 82 -13.40 5.39 -11.12
C GLY A 82 -14.92 5.34 -11.32
N ALA A 83 -15.43 4.21 -11.82
CA ALA A 83 -16.84 4.00 -12.07
C ALA A 83 -17.54 3.44 -10.83
N ALA A 84 -18.80 3.90 -10.61
CA ALA A 84 -19.66 3.33 -9.59
C ALA A 84 -20.25 1.98 -10.06
N ASP A 85 -20.19 0.96 -9.20
CA ASP A 85 -20.78 -0.36 -9.45
C ASP A 85 -21.62 -0.79 -8.23
N PRO A 86 -22.84 -0.24 -8.09
CA PRO A 86 -23.69 -0.53 -6.93
C PRO A 86 -24.19 -1.99 -6.90
N THR A 87 -23.96 -2.74 -7.95
CA THR A 87 -24.39 -4.14 -8.09
C THR A 87 -23.27 -5.15 -7.93
N TRP A 88 -22.10 -4.74 -7.56
CA TRP A 88 -20.91 -5.57 -7.52
C TRP A 88 -21.05 -6.88 -6.70
N ARG A 89 -21.95 -6.89 -5.70
CA ARG A 89 -22.27 -8.09 -4.92
C ARG A 89 -23.22 -9.07 -5.61
N THR A 90 -23.87 -8.65 -6.70
CA THR A 90 -24.88 -9.46 -7.37
C THR A 90 -24.23 -10.41 -8.36
N ASP A 91 -24.30 -11.72 -8.08
CA ASP A 91 -23.85 -12.75 -9.03
C ASP A 91 -24.70 -12.66 -10.30
N PRO A 92 -24.09 -12.41 -11.47
CA PRO A 92 -24.81 -12.40 -12.75
C PRO A 92 -25.36 -13.78 -13.15
N GLY A 93 -24.83 -14.84 -12.54
CA GLY A 93 -25.16 -16.22 -12.83
C GLY A 93 -24.51 -16.77 -14.12
N ALA A 94 -24.18 -18.03 -14.10
CA ALA A 94 -23.50 -18.71 -15.24
C ALA A 94 -24.27 -18.60 -16.56
N SER A 95 -25.60 -18.50 -16.52
CA SER A 95 -26.45 -18.38 -17.72
C SER A 95 -26.33 -17.03 -18.46
N SER A 96 -25.64 -16.05 -17.84
CA SER A 96 -25.33 -14.76 -18.48
C SER A 96 -24.18 -14.84 -19.48
N PHE A 97 -23.49 -15.97 -19.53
CA PHE A 97 -22.31 -16.20 -20.38
C PHE A 97 -22.59 -17.29 -21.39
N ASP A 98 -22.00 -17.20 -22.59
CA ASP A 98 -22.18 -18.14 -23.71
C ASP A 98 -20.83 -18.45 -24.36
N PRO A 99 -19.89 -19.13 -23.64
CA PRO A 99 -18.60 -19.50 -24.19
C PRO A 99 -18.75 -20.42 -25.41
N LYS A 100 -18.07 -20.09 -26.49
CA LYS A 100 -18.12 -20.85 -27.75
C LYS A 100 -17.04 -21.92 -27.85
N GLU A 101 -16.04 -21.81 -26.99
CA GLU A 101 -14.91 -22.71 -26.90
C GLU A 101 -14.69 -23.14 -25.45
N THR A 102 -14.23 -24.38 -25.26
CA THR A 102 -13.80 -24.89 -23.96
C THR A 102 -12.41 -25.49 -24.11
N ARG A 103 -11.49 -25.11 -23.19
CA ARG A 103 -10.12 -25.66 -23.13
C ARG A 103 -9.86 -26.22 -21.74
N ASP A 104 -9.07 -27.30 -21.69
CA ASP A 104 -8.76 -28.01 -20.44
C ASP A 104 -7.31 -27.77 -20.01
N PHE A 105 -7.13 -27.42 -18.74
CA PHE A 105 -5.84 -27.18 -18.08
C PHE A 105 -5.83 -27.83 -16.69
N ASP A 106 -4.65 -27.94 -16.10
CA ASP A 106 -4.53 -28.27 -14.69
C ASP A 106 -4.73 -27.02 -13.83
N VAL A 107 -4.06 -25.94 -14.19
CA VAL A 107 -4.12 -24.66 -13.47
C VAL A 107 -4.47 -23.53 -14.44
N VAL A 108 -5.46 -22.74 -14.06
CA VAL A 108 -5.84 -21.50 -14.76
C VAL A 108 -5.44 -20.33 -13.88
N VAL A 109 -4.59 -19.42 -14.38
CA VAL A 109 -4.14 -18.22 -13.67
C VAL A 109 -4.68 -16.99 -14.37
N LEU A 110 -5.42 -16.16 -13.62
CA LEU A 110 -6.10 -14.97 -14.12
C LEU A 110 -5.36 -13.71 -13.69
N GLY A 111 -4.79 -12.99 -14.67
CA GLY A 111 -3.98 -11.78 -14.51
C GLY A 111 -2.48 -12.06 -14.59
N ALA A 112 -1.76 -11.38 -15.50
CA ALA A 112 -0.30 -11.48 -15.67
C ALA A 112 0.45 -10.34 -14.96
N GLY A 113 -0.01 -9.94 -13.79
CA GLY A 113 0.74 -9.08 -12.87
C GLY A 113 1.84 -9.88 -12.14
N HIS A 114 2.55 -9.22 -11.21
CA HIS A 114 3.68 -9.81 -10.47
C HIS A 114 3.36 -11.16 -9.83
N ALA A 115 2.17 -11.32 -9.27
CA ALA A 115 1.75 -12.57 -8.63
C ALA A 115 1.38 -13.67 -9.64
N GLY A 116 0.63 -13.30 -10.68
CA GLY A 116 0.16 -14.27 -11.68
C GLY A 116 1.30 -14.87 -12.49
N VAL A 117 2.28 -14.04 -12.89
CA VAL A 117 3.48 -14.51 -13.59
C VAL A 117 4.26 -15.51 -12.73
N ALA A 118 4.54 -15.17 -11.47
CA ALA A 118 5.27 -16.06 -10.56
C ALA A 118 4.49 -17.39 -10.33
N CYS A 119 3.17 -17.30 -10.16
CA CYS A 119 2.32 -18.48 -9.95
C CYS A 119 2.28 -19.39 -11.18
N ALA A 120 2.00 -18.83 -12.34
CA ALA A 120 1.86 -19.61 -13.57
C ALA A 120 3.17 -20.27 -13.97
N HIS A 121 4.28 -19.52 -13.92
CA HIS A 121 5.60 -20.07 -14.24
C HIS A 121 5.97 -21.20 -13.27
N LYS A 122 5.82 -20.98 -11.94
CA LYS A 122 6.19 -22.00 -10.96
C LYS A 122 5.36 -23.28 -11.08
N ALA A 123 4.07 -23.16 -11.33
CA ALA A 123 3.20 -24.32 -11.56
C ALA A 123 3.58 -25.09 -12.86
N ALA A 124 3.92 -24.36 -13.93
CA ALA A 124 4.36 -24.95 -15.21
C ALA A 124 5.73 -25.64 -15.06
N GLU A 125 6.69 -25.01 -14.39
CA GLU A 125 8.01 -25.58 -14.06
C GLU A 125 7.87 -26.92 -13.31
N LEU A 126 6.84 -27.07 -12.49
CA LEU A 126 6.52 -28.30 -11.77
C LEU A 126 5.68 -29.30 -12.59
N GLY A 127 5.52 -29.07 -13.90
CA GLY A 127 4.93 -30.00 -14.88
C GLY A 127 3.42 -29.93 -14.99
N LYS A 128 2.74 -28.89 -14.49
CA LYS A 128 1.31 -28.69 -14.73
C LYS A 128 1.05 -28.08 -16.10
N LYS A 129 -0.06 -28.46 -16.71
CA LYS A 129 -0.58 -27.77 -17.89
C LYS A 129 -1.26 -26.49 -17.45
N VAL A 130 -0.60 -25.33 -17.69
CA VAL A 130 -1.00 -24.01 -17.20
C VAL A 130 -1.41 -23.10 -18.33
N VAL A 131 -2.46 -22.31 -18.11
CA VAL A 131 -2.76 -21.12 -18.90
C VAL A 131 -2.69 -19.88 -18.03
N LEU A 132 -1.99 -18.85 -18.52
CA LEU A 132 -1.96 -17.50 -17.94
C LEU A 132 -2.79 -16.57 -18.83
N VAL A 133 -3.70 -15.82 -18.22
CA VAL A 133 -4.64 -14.92 -18.91
C VAL A 133 -4.35 -13.49 -18.53
N GLU A 134 -4.27 -12.60 -19.52
CA GLU A 134 -4.08 -11.16 -19.30
C GLU A 134 -5.03 -10.34 -20.18
N LYS A 135 -5.68 -9.33 -19.57
CA LYS A 135 -6.62 -8.46 -20.28
C LYS A 135 -5.96 -7.47 -21.23
N GLN A 136 -4.72 -7.07 -20.95
CA GLN A 136 -3.95 -6.23 -21.84
C GLN A 136 -3.57 -7.00 -23.11
N ALA A 137 -3.56 -6.31 -24.26
CA ALA A 137 -2.90 -6.82 -25.44
C ALA A 137 -1.38 -6.86 -25.20
N GLU A 138 -0.67 -7.81 -25.81
CA GLU A 138 0.76 -8.02 -25.59
C GLU A 138 1.56 -6.74 -25.80
N GLU A 139 1.28 -5.99 -26.88
CA GLU A 139 1.97 -4.74 -27.24
C GLU A 139 1.77 -3.60 -26.22
N ASN A 140 0.75 -3.71 -25.38
CA ASN A 140 0.41 -2.72 -24.34
C ASN A 140 0.73 -3.21 -22.93
N TYR A 141 1.41 -4.37 -22.81
CA TYR A 141 1.67 -4.98 -21.52
C TYR A 141 2.52 -4.08 -20.63
N GLN A 142 2.03 -3.84 -19.43
CA GLN A 142 2.75 -3.09 -18.40
C GLN A 142 2.31 -3.52 -16.99
N ASN A 143 3.24 -3.39 -16.05
CA ASN A 143 3.00 -3.61 -14.63
C ASN A 143 3.28 -2.33 -13.84
N LEU A 144 2.56 -2.18 -12.73
CA LEU A 144 2.71 -1.02 -11.86
C LEU A 144 3.90 -1.19 -10.92
N GLY A 145 4.67 -0.10 -10.76
CA GLY A 145 5.79 0.00 -9.82
C GLY A 145 7.08 -0.61 -10.34
N ASN A 146 8.18 -0.31 -9.65
CA ASN A 146 9.51 -0.80 -9.99
C ASN A 146 10.30 -1.32 -8.79
N GLU A 147 9.85 -1.02 -7.57
CA GLU A 147 10.53 -1.45 -6.34
C GLU A 147 10.06 -2.83 -5.92
N ASN A 148 10.99 -3.74 -5.68
CA ASN A 148 10.73 -5.11 -5.22
C ASN A 148 11.38 -5.33 -3.86
N GLY A 149 10.60 -5.31 -2.82
CA GLY A 149 11.04 -5.54 -1.46
C GLY A 149 11.05 -7.02 -1.09
N HIS A 150 12.22 -7.51 -0.72
CA HIS A 150 12.45 -8.88 -0.27
C HIS A 150 13.59 -8.88 0.76
N ILE A 151 13.86 -9.99 1.42
CA ILE A 151 14.97 -10.12 2.36
C ILE A 151 15.81 -11.36 2.07
N ASN A 152 17.13 -11.23 2.33
CA ASN A 152 18.09 -12.32 2.33
C ASN A 152 18.29 -13.03 0.98
N SER A 153 18.12 -12.33 -0.15
CA SER A 153 18.48 -12.87 -1.46
C SER A 153 20.00 -12.95 -1.63
N GLU A 154 20.48 -13.83 -2.51
CA GLU A 154 21.89 -13.85 -2.92
C GLU A 154 22.28 -12.55 -3.63
N TRP A 155 21.32 -11.94 -4.35
CA TRP A 155 21.49 -10.63 -4.96
C TRP A 155 21.76 -9.54 -3.90
N GLN A 156 20.97 -9.47 -2.82
CA GLN A 156 21.21 -8.53 -1.71
C GLN A 156 22.58 -8.73 -1.07
N LYS A 157 22.98 -9.98 -0.82
CA LYS A 157 24.30 -10.31 -0.28
C LYS A 157 25.43 -9.83 -1.19
N SER A 158 25.26 -9.96 -2.51
CA SER A 158 26.25 -9.48 -3.49
C SER A 158 26.41 -7.96 -3.51
N HIS A 159 25.37 -7.22 -3.04
CA HIS A 159 25.35 -5.77 -2.90
C HIS A 159 25.72 -5.28 -1.49
N GLY A 160 26.19 -6.19 -0.61
CA GLY A 160 26.62 -5.82 0.74
C GLY A 160 25.48 -5.48 1.71
N VAL A 161 24.24 -5.83 1.39
CA VAL A 161 23.12 -5.65 2.30
C VAL A 161 23.25 -6.62 3.47
N PRO A 162 23.16 -6.16 4.73
CA PRO A 162 23.21 -7.03 5.90
C PRO A 162 22.08 -8.06 5.90
N GLU A 163 22.40 -9.27 6.39
CA GLU A 163 21.39 -10.31 6.58
C GLU A 163 20.37 -9.88 7.65
N VAL A 164 19.10 -10.09 7.36
CA VAL A 164 17.98 -9.78 8.25
C VAL A 164 17.52 -11.06 8.93
N ASP A 165 17.39 -11.05 10.28
CA ASP A 165 16.72 -12.14 10.98
C ASP A 165 15.22 -12.18 10.58
N PRO A 166 14.75 -13.28 9.93
CA PRO A 166 13.38 -13.38 9.46
C PRO A 166 12.34 -13.19 10.57
N MET A 167 12.65 -13.59 11.82
CA MET A 167 11.73 -13.45 12.93
C MET A 167 11.67 -12.03 13.48
N THR A 168 12.76 -11.28 13.42
CA THR A 168 12.76 -9.85 13.74
C THR A 168 11.94 -9.08 12.71
N PHE A 169 12.09 -9.37 11.42
CA PHE A 169 11.29 -8.78 10.35
C PHE A 169 9.79 -9.11 10.52
N PHE A 170 9.47 -10.37 10.74
CA PHE A 170 8.11 -10.85 11.01
C PHE A 170 7.46 -10.13 12.19
N ASN A 171 8.15 -10.06 13.33
CA ASN A 171 7.64 -9.42 14.54
C ASN A 171 7.39 -7.91 14.32
N ASN A 172 8.28 -7.22 13.62
CA ASN A 172 8.10 -5.81 13.30
C ASN A 172 6.85 -5.61 12.42
N TRP A 173 6.68 -6.43 11.38
CA TRP A 173 5.51 -6.36 10.51
C TRP A 173 4.21 -6.65 11.29
N GLN A 174 4.18 -7.71 12.10
CA GLN A 174 3.02 -8.04 12.94
C GLN A 174 2.64 -6.91 13.89
N LEU A 175 3.61 -6.34 14.59
CA LEU A 175 3.36 -5.25 15.53
C LEU A 175 2.83 -4.00 14.83
N ASN A 176 3.42 -3.62 13.70
CA ASN A 176 2.95 -2.48 12.89
C ASN A 176 1.58 -2.73 12.23
N SER A 177 1.19 -3.99 12.06
CA SER A 177 -0.14 -4.42 11.60
C SER A 177 -1.14 -4.60 12.75
N GLY A 178 -0.79 -4.20 13.98
CA GLY A 178 -1.62 -4.38 15.17
C GLY A 178 -1.89 -5.85 15.53
N ASN A 179 -0.97 -6.76 15.19
CA ASN A 179 -1.09 -8.22 15.31
C ASN A 179 -2.31 -8.81 14.59
N ARG A 180 -2.67 -8.24 13.45
CA ARG A 180 -3.84 -8.67 12.65
C ARG A 180 -3.47 -9.30 11.32
N ALA A 181 -2.20 -9.20 10.88
CA ALA A 181 -1.75 -9.85 9.67
C ALA A 181 -1.76 -11.38 9.84
N GLU A 182 -2.01 -12.10 8.74
CA GLU A 182 -2.05 -13.57 8.73
C GLU A 182 -0.64 -14.15 8.95
N PRO A 183 -0.37 -14.79 10.08
CA PRO A 183 1.00 -15.17 10.47
C PRO A 183 1.66 -16.14 9.48
N ASP A 184 0.91 -17.11 8.98
CA ASP A 184 1.44 -18.14 8.08
C ASP A 184 1.91 -17.53 6.75
N ILE A 185 1.16 -16.56 6.21
CA ILE A 185 1.46 -15.88 4.95
C ILE A 185 2.70 -14.98 5.12
N LEU A 186 2.75 -14.22 6.22
CA LEU A 186 3.91 -13.39 6.53
C LEU A 186 5.17 -14.22 6.79
N SER A 187 5.04 -15.32 7.52
CA SER A 187 6.16 -16.22 7.80
C SER A 187 6.75 -16.80 6.50
N TYR A 188 5.89 -17.18 5.55
CA TYR A 188 6.37 -17.64 4.24
C TYR A 188 7.17 -16.56 3.52
N PHE A 189 6.66 -15.33 3.47
CA PHE A 189 7.39 -14.20 2.90
C PHE A 189 8.77 -14.00 3.57
N CYS A 190 8.81 -13.96 4.89
CA CYS A 190 10.04 -13.73 5.64
C CYS A 190 11.12 -14.79 5.39
N HIS A 191 10.73 -16.03 5.09
CA HIS A 191 11.67 -17.12 4.87
C HIS A 191 12.02 -17.37 3.40
N HIS A 192 11.17 -16.93 2.47
CA HIS A 192 11.29 -17.33 1.06
C HIS A 192 11.38 -16.16 0.07
N SER A 193 11.12 -14.91 0.48
CA SER A 193 11.07 -13.78 -0.46
C SER A 193 12.39 -13.55 -1.22
N GLY A 194 13.54 -13.76 -0.57
CA GLY A 194 14.84 -13.66 -1.22
C GLY A 194 15.07 -14.74 -2.27
N GLU A 195 14.76 -16.00 -1.94
CA GLU A 195 14.84 -17.12 -2.88
C GLU A 195 13.92 -16.90 -4.10
N VAL A 196 12.70 -16.44 -3.85
CA VAL A 196 11.73 -16.16 -4.93
C VAL A 196 12.21 -15.01 -5.81
N PHE A 197 12.79 -13.97 -5.23
CA PHE A 197 13.39 -12.87 -5.99
C PHE A 197 14.53 -13.35 -6.89
N ASP A 198 15.50 -14.11 -6.34
CA ASP A 198 16.62 -14.64 -7.10
C ASP A 198 16.14 -15.57 -8.23
N TRP A 199 15.16 -16.43 -7.96
CA TRP A 199 14.54 -17.28 -8.97
C TRP A 199 13.91 -16.45 -10.09
N HIS A 200 13.13 -15.42 -9.75
CA HIS A 200 12.45 -14.58 -10.74
C HIS A 200 13.43 -13.75 -11.58
N LEU A 201 14.45 -13.17 -10.93
CA LEU A 201 15.49 -12.39 -11.61
C LEU A 201 16.32 -13.24 -12.57
N SER A 202 16.49 -14.54 -12.29
CA SER A 202 17.27 -15.46 -13.12
C SER A 202 16.77 -15.57 -14.59
N PHE A 203 15.52 -15.21 -14.87
CA PHE A 203 14.95 -15.15 -16.20
C PHE A 203 15.32 -13.88 -16.99
N THR A 204 16.08 -12.96 -16.37
CA THR A 204 16.63 -11.77 -17.02
C THR A 204 18.16 -11.75 -16.83
N PRO A 205 18.88 -12.67 -17.46
CA PRO A 205 20.32 -12.84 -17.23
C PRO A 205 21.09 -11.59 -17.66
N GLY A 206 22.00 -11.16 -16.80
CA GLY A 206 22.87 -9.99 -17.02
C GLY A 206 22.23 -8.65 -16.63
N TYR A 207 20.99 -8.66 -16.19
CA TYR A 207 20.35 -7.49 -15.62
C TYR A 207 20.61 -7.40 -14.12
N ASP A 208 20.94 -6.20 -13.66
CA ASP A 208 21.20 -5.89 -12.26
C ASP A 208 20.38 -4.66 -11.86
N PRO A 209 19.28 -4.82 -11.11
CA PRO A 209 18.49 -3.70 -10.64
C PRO A 209 19.27 -2.84 -9.64
N ILE A 210 18.84 -1.59 -9.45
CA ILE A 210 19.44 -0.67 -8.48
C ILE A 210 19.15 -1.18 -7.07
N CYS A 211 20.18 -1.33 -6.24
CA CYS A 211 20.02 -1.71 -4.84
C CYS A 211 19.74 -0.47 -3.98
N GLU A 212 18.58 -0.44 -3.32
CA GLU A 212 18.20 0.62 -2.40
C GLU A 212 18.88 0.45 -1.05
N THR A 213 20.05 1.04 -0.92
CA THR A 213 20.90 0.94 0.26
C THR A 213 21.58 2.28 0.56
N TRP A 214 22.29 2.38 1.68
CA TRP A 214 23.09 3.55 2.04
C TRP A 214 24.39 3.11 2.71
N ASP A 215 25.37 4.01 2.77
CA ASP A 215 26.64 3.77 3.42
C ASP A 215 26.46 3.60 4.94
N ASP A 216 27.35 2.80 5.55
CA ASP A 216 27.42 2.58 7.00
C ASP A 216 26.14 2.02 7.64
N ILE A 217 25.41 1.12 6.94
CA ILE A 217 24.30 0.38 7.57
C ILE A 217 24.83 -0.44 8.74
N PRO A 218 24.27 -0.28 9.95
CA PRO A 218 24.65 -1.12 11.08
C PRO A 218 24.30 -2.60 10.83
N ASP A 219 25.17 -3.52 11.23
CA ASP A 219 24.95 -4.98 11.08
C ASP A 219 23.65 -5.47 11.74
N GLU A 220 23.22 -4.81 12.82
CA GLU A 220 21.98 -5.10 13.55
C GLU A 220 20.91 -4.03 13.33
N TRP A 221 20.77 -3.56 12.08
CA TRP A 221 19.74 -2.60 11.74
C TRP A 221 18.34 -3.17 11.96
N THR A 222 17.54 -2.47 12.74
CA THR A 222 16.10 -2.76 12.91
C THR A 222 15.33 -1.46 12.92
N PRO A 223 14.35 -1.28 12.03
CA PRO A 223 13.49 -0.09 12.06
C PRO A 223 12.79 0.05 13.39
N GLN A 224 12.70 1.26 13.88
CA GLN A 224 11.96 1.54 15.10
C GLN A 224 10.46 1.25 14.88
N LEU A 225 9.83 0.67 15.90
CA LEU A 225 8.41 0.40 15.88
C LEU A 225 7.61 1.70 15.70
N GLY A 226 6.69 1.70 14.74
CA GLY A 226 5.86 2.87 14.42
C GLY A 226 6.56 3.94 13.61
N SER A 227 7.87 3.84 13.38
CA SER A 227 8.59 4.72 12.47
C SER A 227 8.44 4.27 11.02
N PHE A 228 8.61 5.19 10.08
CA PHE A 228 8.59 4.90 8.65
C PHE A 228 9.96 4.44 8.12
N TYR A 229 10.79 3.91 8.97
CA TYR A 229 12.08 3.40 8.59
C TYR A 229 11.93 1.97 8.04
N SER A 230 12.55 1.73 6.88
CA SER A 230 12.52 0.45 6.19
C SER A 230 13.85 -0.29 6.34
N TRP A 231 13.83 -1.60 6.19
CA TRP A 231 15.06 -2.35 5.94
C TRP A 231 15.65 -1.96 4.59
N PRO A 232 16.99 -1.94 4.47
CA PRO A 232 17.68 -1.69 3.21
C PRO A 232 17.56 -2.89 2.24
N GLY A 233 17.90 -2.63 0.97
CA GLY A 233 18.15 -3.70 0.00
C GLY A 233 16.95 -4.04 -0.88
N ALA A 234 15.95 -3.18 -1.00
CA ALA A 234 14.95 -3.34 -2.05
C ALA A 234 15.62 -3.23 -3.44
N ALA A 235 15.13 -4.01 -4.39
CA ALA A 235 15.58 -3.94 -5.77
C ALA A 235 14.72 -2.97 -6.56
N ASN A 236 15.32 -1.94 -7.16
CA ASN A 236 14.61 -1.01 -8.01
C ASN A 236 14.90 -1.29 -9.49
N HIS A 237 13.86 -1.63 -10.23
CA HIS A 237 13.91 -2.05 -11.63
C HIS A 237 13.87 -0.90 -12.63
N GLN A 238 14.44 0.26 -12.30
CA GLN A 238 14.54 1.40 -13.23
C GLN A 238 15.82 1.39 -14.08
N ALA A 239 16.78 0.52 -13.76
CA ALA A 239 17.95 0.34 -14.60
C ALA A 239 17.57 -0.15 -16.00
N GLU A 240 18.30 0.31 -17.01
CA GLU A 240 18.06 -0.06 -18.40
C GLU A 240 18.33 -1.56 -18.62
N ILE A 241 17.43 -2.23 -19.33
CA ILE A 241 17.60 -3.62 -19.76
C ILE A 241 17.93 -3.62 -21.26
N GLU A 242 19.11 -4.10 -21.65
CA GLU A 242 19.55 -4.11 -23.03
C GLU A 242 18.60 -4.92 -23.92
N GLY A 243 18.12 -4.31 -24.99
CA GLY A 243 17.20 -4.95 -25.94
C GLY A 243 15.78 -5.16 -25.43
N ALA A 244 15.40 -4.51 -24.32
CA ALA A 244 14.07 -4.58 -23.77
C ALA A 244 12.98 -4.09 -24.73
N THR A 245 11.81 -4.75 -24.69
CA THR A 245 10.59 -4.30 -25.31
C THR A 245 9.79 -3.39 -24.40
N TYR A 246 9.87 -3.65 -23.08
CA TYR A 246 9.14 -2.96 -22.04
C TYR A 246 10.11 -2.33 -21.03
N ALA A 247 9.62 -1.36 -20.25
CA ALA A 247 10.42 -0.70 -19.23
C ALA A 247 10.42 -1.50 -17.90
N GLY A 248 11.54 -1.42 -17.18
CA GLY A 248 11.66 -1.81 -15.80
C GLY A 248 11.18 -3.23 -15.48
N ILE A 249 10.43 -3.36 -14.41
CA ILE A 249 9.92 -4.65 -13.90
C ILE A 249 8.97 -5.35 -14.89
N THR A 250 8.33 -4.59 -15.79
CA THR A 250 7.48 -5.18 -16.84
C THR A 250 8.29 -6.08 -17.76
N GLN A 251 9.52 -5.67 -18.13
CA GLN A 251 10.41 -6.51 -18.94
C GLN A 251 10.84 -7.76 -18.19
N VAL A 252 11.12 -7.66 -16.88
CA VAL A 252 11.50 -8.82 -16.04
C VAL A 252 10.36 -9.83 -16.01
N ASN A 253 9.11 -9.39 -15.80
CA ASN A 253 7.94 -10.25 -15.85
C ASN A 253 7.72 -10.84 -17.24
N TYR A 254 7.88 -10.06 -18.30
CA TYR A 254 7.76 -10.55 -19.67
C TYR A 254 8.77 -11.65 -19.99
N ASN A 255 10.03 -11.48 -19.56
CA ASN A 255 11.07 -12.50 -19.71
C ASN A 255 10.70 -13.79 -18.99
N ALA A 256 10.15 -13.70 -17.78
CA ALA A 256 9.66 -14.86 -17.03
C ALA A 256 8.49 -15.57 -17.75
N ILE A 257 7.56 -14.81 -18.35
CA ILE A 257 6.48 -15.37 -19.20
C ILE A 257 7.06 -16.12 -20.40
N GLN A 258 8.01 -15.49 -21.12
CA GLN A 258 8.62 -16.11 -22.30
C GLN A 258 9.41 -17.38 -21.94
N ALA A 259 10.08 -17.37 -20.79
CA ALA A 259 10.77 -18.55 -20.25
C ALA A 259 9.79 -19.69 -19.96
N ALA A 260 8.68 -19.41 -19.28
CA ALA A 260 7.65 -20.41 -18.97
C ALA A 260 6.99 -21.00 -20.24
N ILE A 261 6.75 -20.18 -21.25
CA ILE A 261 6.22 -20.65 -22.56
C ILE A 261 7.25 -21.57 -23.23
N SER A 262 8.51 -21.14 -23.29
CA SER A 262 9.53 -21.83 -24.08
C SER A 262 10.04 -23.10 -23.42
N ASN A 263 10.18 -23.11 -22.09
CA ASN A 263 10.80 -24.18 -21.33
C ASN A 263 9.76 -25.19 -20.79
N ASP A 264 8.59 -24.69 -20.35
CA ASP A 264 7.64 -25.45 -19.55
C ASP A 264 6.29 -25.64 -20.26
N GLY A 265 6.13 -25.07 -21.46
CA GLY A 265 4.94 -25.25 -22.30
C GLY A 265 3.69 -24.55 -21.77
N MET A 266 3.85 -23.49 -20.96
CA MET A 266 2.74 -22.64 -20.50
C MET A 266 2.03 -22.00 -21.71
N GLU A 267 0.69 -22.00 -21.70
CA GLU A 267 -0.09 -21.20 -22.66
C GLU A 267 -0.31 -19.78 -22.11
N MET A 268 -0.27 -18.77 -23.00
CA MET A 268 -0.57 -17.38 -22.68
C MET A 268 -1.73 -16.88 -23.53
N LEU A 269 -2.72 -16.26 -22.88
CA LEU A 269 -3.84 -15.61 -23.54
C LEU A 269 -3.79 -14.10 -23.27
N TRP A 270 -3.35 -13.33 -24.26
CA TRP A 270 -3.36 -11.88 -24.25
C TRP A 270 -4.71 -11.33 -24.75
N GLY A 271 -5.15 -10.19 -24.22
CA GLY A 271 -6.39 -9.51 -24.62
C GLY A 271 -7.66 -10.20 -24.13
N TYR A 272 -7.56 -11.06 -23.12
CA TYR A 272 -8.72 -11.73 -22.51
C TYR A 272 -8.90 -11.31 -21.06
N GLU A 273 -10.06 -10.80 -20.71
CA GLU A 273 -10.46 -10.49 -19.35
C GLU A 273 -11.21 -11.64 -18.70
N ALA A 274 -10.90 -11.96 -17.44
CA ALA A 274 -11.66 -12.93 -16.67
C ALA A 274 -12.98 -12.30 -16.22
N VAL A 275 -14.11 -12.95 -16.52
CA VAL A 275 -15.44 -12.39 -16.27
C VAL A 275 -16.33 -13.23 -15.33
N TYR A 276 -16.02 -14.53 -15.16
CA TYR A 276 -16.80 -15.41 -14.30
C TYR A 276 -16.01 -16.65 -13.84
N LEU A 277 -16.27 -17.13 -12.61
CA LEU A 277 -15.75 -18.41 -12.10
C LEU A 277 -16.79 -19.52 -12.27
N VAL A 278 -16.42 -20.60 -12.95
CA VAL A 278 -17.28 -21.77 -13.20
C VAL A 278 -17.24 -22.69 -12.00
N LYS A 279 -18.43 -23.10 -11.51
CA LYS A 279 -18.59 -23.97 -10.35
C LYS A 279 -19.27 -25.28 -10.72
N ASP A 280 -18.86 -26.36 -10.03
CA ASP A 280 -19.60 -27.63 -9.94
C ASP A 280 -19.92 -27.87 -8.45
N GLY A 281 -21.16 -27.60 -8.06
CA GLY A 281 -21.55 -27.49 -6.66
C GLY A 281 -20.84 -26.36 -5.96
N ASP A 282 -20.10 -26.69 -4.88
CA ASP A 282 -19.32 -25.71 -4.10
C ASP A 282 -17.86 -25.58 -4.57
N LYS A 283 -17.43 -26.39 -5.53
CA LYS A 283 -16.09 -26.38 -6.08
C LYS A 283 -15.98 -25.44 -7.29
N VAL A 284 -14.91 -24.65 -7.35
CA VAL A 284 -14.52 -23.92 -8.56
C VAL A 284 -13.74 -24.85 -9.48
N VAL A 285 -14.22 -24.99 -10.72
CA VAL A 285 -13.69 -25.94 -11.73
C VAL A 285 -13.17 -25.25 -12.98
N GLY A 286 -13.22 -23.92 -13.06
CA GLY A 286 -12.76 -23.17 -14.21
C GLY A 286 -13.11 -21.70 -14.13
N ALA A 287 -12.86 -21.00 -15.24
CA ALA A 287 -13.22 -19.60 -15.43
C ALA A 287 -13.74 -19.37 -16.86
N ILE A 288 -14.55 -18.33 -17.04
CA ILE A 288 -14.90 -17.79 -18.35
C ILE A 288 -14.07 -16.53 -18.54
N VAL A 289 -13.43 -16.43 -19.70
CA VAL A 289 -12.67 -15.26 -20.12
C VAL A 289 -13.27 -14.71 -21.41
N GLU A 290 -13.20 -13.40 -21.60
CA GLU A 290 -13.77 -12.68 -22.73
C GLU A 290 -12.72 -11.81 -23.42
N GLY A 291 -12.63 -11.93 -24.73
CA GLY A 291 -11.79 -11.10 -25.59
C GLY A 291 -12.55 -10.71 -26.86
N ASP A 292 -11.87 -10.08 -27.80
CA ASP A 292 -12.47 -9.62 -29.06
C ASP A 292 -13.10 -10.75 -29.88
N ASP A 293 -12.55 -11.97 -29.77
CA ASP A 293 -13.04 -13.16 -30.45
C ASP A 293 -14.22 -13.88 -29.72
N GLY A 294 -14.64 -13.31 -28.59
CA GLY A 294 -15.72 -13.83 -27.77
C GLY A 294 -15.27 -14.53 -26.50
N GLN A 295 -16.17 -15.33 -25.93
CA GLN A 295 -15.96 -16.01 -24.64
C GLN A 295 -15.40 -17.40 -24.78
N ILE A 296 -14.43 -17.74 -23.92
CA ILE A 296 -13.81 -19.07 -23.79
C ILE A 296 -13.99 -19.55 -22.36
N GLN A 297 -14.42 -20.79 -22.17
CA GLN A 297 -14.38 -21.45 -20.88
C GLN A 297 -13.06 -22.21 -20.72
N LEU A 298 -12.33 -21.89 -19.66
CA LEU A 298 -11.09 -22.54 -19.26
C LEU A 298 -11.39 -23.46 -18.06
N ASN A 299 -11.36 -24.76 -18.25
CA ASN A 299 -11.52 -25.72 -17.17
C ASN A 299 -10.20 -25.92 -16.44
N ALA A 300 -10.25 -26.10 -15.12
CA ALA A 300 -9.10 -26.30 -14.25
C ALA A 300 -9.28 -27.59 -13.42
N SER A 301 -8.46 -28.59 -13.64
CA SER A 301 -8.55 -29.88 -12.92
C SER A 301 -8.01 -29.77 -11.50
N VAL A 302 -7.01 -28.90 -11.26
CA VAL A 302 -6.34 -28.65 -9.96
C VAL A 302 -6.84 -27.39 -9.30
N GLY A 303 -6.92 -26.25 -10.03
CA GLY A 303 -7.44 -25.02 -9.46
C GLY A 303 -7.35 -23.80 -10.37
N VAL A 304 -8.14 -22.77 -9.99
CA VAL A 304 -8.13 -21.43 -10.57
C VAL A 304 -7.48 -20.49 -9.59
N VAL A 305 -6.51 -19.71 -10.05
CA VAL A 305 -5.82 -18.67 -9.26
C VAL A 305 -6.23 -17.30 -9.76
N VAL A 306 -6.78 -16.48 -8.87
CA VAL A 306 -7.16 -15.09 -9.17
C VAL A 306 -6.02 -14.18 -8.72
N ALA A 307 -5.37 -13.52 -9.69
CA ALA A 307 -4.25 -12.61 -9.51
C ALA A 307 -4.44 -11.30 -10.31
N THR A 308 -5.70 -10.87 -10.48
CA THR A 308 -6.13 -9.76 -11.33
C THR A 308 -5.85 -8.38 -10.75
N GLY A 309 -5.14 -8.30 -9.64
CA GLY A 309 -4.80 -7.04 -8.99
C GLY A 309 -5.85 -6.59 -7.99
N ASP A 310 -6.13 -5.29 -7.95
CA ASP A 310 -6.90 -4.62 -6.92
C ASP A 310 -8.29 -4.15 -7.40
N MET A 311 -8.88 -3.17 -6.71
CA MET A 311 -10.21 -2.63 -7.04
C MET A 311 -10.22 -1.08 -7.07
N SER A 312 -9.05 -0.47 -7.30
CA SER A 312 -8.85 0.98 -7.14
C SER A 312 -9.74 1.85 -8.02
N THR A 313 -10.20 1.37 -9.17
CA THR A 313 -11.12 2.11 -10.04
C THR A 313 -12.61 1.83 -9.79
N ASN A 314 -12.96 0.97 -8.82
CA ASN A 314 -14.35 0.73 -8.42
C ASN A 314 -14.70 1.57 -7.19
N THR A 315 -15.26 2.74 -7.40
CA THR A 315 -15.55 3.70 -6.32
C THR A 315 -16.55 3.16 -5.29
N THR A 316 -17.50 2.31 -5.71
CA THR A 316 -18.44 1.66 -4.79
C THR A 316 -17.75 0.67 -3.87
N MET A 317 -16.92 -0.22 -4.43
CA MET A 317 -16.16 -1.18 -3.62
C MET A 317 -15.18 -0.46 -2.68
N CYS A 318 -14.46 0.55 -3.17
CA CYS A 318 -13.59 1.38 -2.33
C CYS A 318 -14.37 2.04 -1.18
N GLY A 319 -15.49 2.68 -1.47
CA GLY A 319 -16.34 3.32 -0.47
C GLY A 319 -16.90 2.38 0.60
N GLU A 320 -17.24 1.15 0.22
CA GLU A 320 -17.83 0.17 1.15
C GLU A 320 -16.78 -0.64 1.92
N LEU A 321 -15.62 -0.88 1.34
CA LEU A 321 -14.61 -1.80 1.89
C LEU A 321 -13.46 -1.07 2.59
N LEU A 322 -13.12 0.15 2.17
CA LEU A 322 -12.05 0.99 2.72
C LEU A 322 -12.64 2.12 3.57
N THR A 323 -13.30 1.79 4.65
CA THR A 323 -14.12 2.73 5.44
C THR A 323 -13.34 3.92 5.98
N GLU A 324 -12.10 3.75 6.42
CA GLU A 324 -11.28 4.90 6.86
C GLU A 324 -10.96 5.87 5.74
N ILE A 325 -10.71 5.35 4.54
CA ILE A 325 -10.43 6.18 3.37
C ILE A 325 -11.70 6.87 2.90
N SER A 326 -12.84 6.18 2.93
CA SER A 326 -14.14 6.76 2.58
C SER A 326 -14.52 7.93 3.48
N ASP A 327 -14.20 7.87 4.77
CA ASP A 327 -14.43 8.96 5.72
C ASP A 327 -13.60 10.21 5.40
N LEU A 328 -12.45 10.03 4.75
CA LEU A 328 -11.52 11.10 4.38
C LEU A 328 -11.67 11.55 2.92
N ASN A 329 -12.19 10.68 2.07
CA ASN A 329 -12.47 10.96 0.66
C ASN A 329 -13.84 10.37 0.28
N PRO A 330 -14.93 11.13 0.47
CA PRO A 330 -16.28 10.64 0.18
C PRO A 330 -16.56 10.40 -1.30
N THR A 331 -15.73 10.92 -2.21
CA THR A 331 -15.88 10.67 -3.66
C THR A 331 -15.25 9.37 -4.09
N SER A 332 -14.31 8.82 -3.29
CA SER A 332 -13.59 7.57 -3.55
C SER A 332 -12.85 7.51 -4.90
N ASP A 333 -12.50 8.67 -5.47
CA ASP A 333 -11.85 8.81 -6.78
C ASP A 333 -10.33 9.08 -6.68
N GLY A 334 -9.77 8.95 -5.49
CA GLY A 334 -8.39 9.30 -5.17
C GLY A 334 -7.34 8.22 -5.46
N PHE A 335 -7.65 7.19 -6.27
CA PHE A 335 -6.70 6.14 -6.62
C PHE A 335 -6.20 6.27 -8.07
N SER A 336 -4.90 6.07 -8.25
CA SER A 336 -4.22 6.13 -9.54
C SER A 336 -3.89 4.77 -10.17
N GLY A 337 -4.61 3.72 -9.78
CA GLY A 337 -4.39 2.36 -10.28
C GLY A 337 -4.44 2.21 -11.81
N MET A 338 -4.07 1.04 -12.31
CA MET A 338 -3.99 0.73 -13.74
C MET A 338 -5.30 0.19 -14.32
N GLY A 339 -6.45 0.68 -13.85
CA GLY A 339 -7.76 0.26 -14.36
C GLY A 339 -8.28 -1.06 -13.80
N GLN A 340 -7.84 -1.43 -12.60
CA GLN A 340 -8.36 -2.58 -11.88
C GLN A 340 -9.69 -2.21 -11.22
N ASP A 341 -10.77 -2.84 -11.69
CA ASP A 341 -12.14 -2.58 -11.25
C ASP A 341 -12.65 -3.56 -10.17
N GLY A 342 -11.76 -4.40 -9.66
CA GLY A 342 -12.10 -5.42 -8.67
C GLY A 342 -12.81 -6.65 -9.25
N MET A 343 -12.72 -6.92 -10.56
CA MET A 343 -13.41 -8.06 -11.16
C MET A 343 -13.01 -9.38 -10.49
N GLY A 344 -11.73 -9.57 -10.16
CA GLY A 344 -11.31 -10.78 -9.46
C GLY A 344 -11.96 -10.92 -8.08
N GLN A 345 -11.99 -9.84 -7.30
CA GLN A 345 -12.66 -9.83 -5.99
C GLN A 345 -14.18 -10.06 -6.14
N LYS A 346 -14.81 -9.46 -7.14
CA LYS A 346 -16.25 -9.70 -7.44
C LYS A 346 -16.50 -11.17 -7.73
N MET A 347 -15.76 -11.77 -8.67
CA MET A 347 -15.90 -13.17 -9.04
C MET A 347 -15.71 -14.12 -7.85
N MET A 348 -14.69 -13.87 -7.01
CA MET A 348 -14.46 -14.68 -5.81
C MET A 348 -15.58 -14.52 -4.78
N TYR A 349 -16.11 -13.29 -4.61
CA TYR A 349 -17.25 -13.03 -3.74
C TYR A 349 -18.51 -13.76 -4.23
N TRP A 350 -18.81 -13.73 -5.54
CA TRP A 350 -19.93 -14.45 -6.15
C TRP A 350 -19.77 -15.99 -6.02
N ALA A 351 -18.53 -16.46 -6.07
CA ALA A 351 -18.23 -17.86 -5.83
C ALA A 351 -18.44 -18.29 -4.35
N GLY A 352 -18.72 -17.34 -3.46
CA GLY A 352 -18.95 -17.54 -2.03
C GLY A 352 -17.75 -17.23 -1.15
N GLY A 353 -16.70 -16.57 -1.68
CA GLY A 353 -15.51 -16.16 -0.95
C GLY A 353 -15.76 -14.99 0.00
N GLU A 354 -15.04 -14.95 1.12
CA GLU A 354 -15.09 -13.87 2.11
C GLU A 354 -13.90 -12.92 1.95
N PHE A 355 -14.13 -11.64 2.16
CA PHE A 355 -13.04 -10.67 2.27
C PHE A 355 -12.30 -10.79 3.58
N GLU A 356 -11.04 -10.36 3.60
CA GLU A 356 -10.30 -10.20 4.86
C GLU A 356 -11.05 -9.33 5.86
N ILE A 357 -10.77 -9.54 7.15
CA ILE A 357 -11.40 -8.78 8.23
C ILE A 357 -10.83 -7.35 8.24
N GLY A 358 -11.73 -6.36 8.30
CA GLY A 358 -11.32 -4.95 8.38
C GLY A 358 -10.72 -4.51 9.73
N PRO A 359 -10.16 -3.30 9.80
CA PRO A 359 -10.06 -2.33 8.72
C PRO A 359 -9.12 -2.79 7.60
N ARG A 360 -9.34 -2.25 6.41
CA ARG A 360 -8.65 -2.66 5.18
C ARG A 360 -7.80 -1.53 4.65
N ALA A 361 -6.59 -1.87 4.20
CA ALA A 361 -5.61 -0.89 3.79
C ALA A 361 -5.66 -0.56 2.30
N ALA A 362 -5.18 0.65 2.00
CA ALA A 362 -4.72 1.04 0.67
C ALA A 362 -3.25 1.45 0.73
N MET A 363 -2.55 1.37 -0.38
CA MET A 363 -1.22 1.94 -0.52
C MET A 363 -1.38 3.44 -0.73
N GLY A 364 -0.96 4.21 0.27
CA GLY A 364 -1.10 5.66 0.28
C GLY A 364 -2.09 6.18 1.32
N GLY A 365 -3.15 5.49 1.67
CA GLY A 365 -4.08 5.87 2.73
C GLY A 365 -4.58 7.32 2.64
N ALA A 366 -4.29 8.13 3.61
CA ALA A 366 -4.58 9.55 3.57
C ALA A 366 -3.63 10.27 2.61
N ASN A 367 -4.18 10.93 1.61
CA ASN A 367 -3.41 11.70 0.62
C ASN A 367 -2.97 13.07 1.20
N VAL A 368 -2.45 13.02 2.42
CA VAL A 368 -1.95 14.17 3.17
C VAL A 368 -0.44 14.21 3.21
N SER A 369 0.20 13.35 2.42
CA SER A 369 1.64 13.39 2.31
C SER A 369 2.02 14.71 1.66
N PRO A 370 2.82 15.53 2.34
CA PRO A 370 3.41 16.67 1.68
C PRO A 370 4.21 16.16 0.50
N MET A 371 3.78 16.53 -0.69
CA MET A 371 4.53 16.25 -1.90
C MET A 371 5.83 17.07 -1.89
N GLY A 372 6.82 16.62 -2.64
CA GLY A 372 8.10 17.28 -2.69
C GLY A 372 9.04 16.86 -1.54
N PRO A 373 9.95 17.72 -1.07
CA PRO A 373 11.02 17.33 -0.14
C PRO A 373 10.53 16.85 1.23
N TRP A 374 9.22 16.95 1.49
CA TRP A 374 8.61 16.62 2.77
C TRP A 374 7.97 15.25 2.79
N GLN A 375 7.77 14.63 1.66
CA GLN A 375 7.23 13.28 1.61
C GLN A 375 8.18 12.34 2.36
N GLY A 376 7.73 11.82 3.51
CA GLY A 376 8.57 11.04 4.40
C GLY A 376 9.67 11.83 5.13
N THR A 377 9.68 13.17 5.05
CA THR A 377 10.67 14.01 5.73
C THR A 377 10.15 14.46 7.09
N HIS A 378 11.02 14.42 8.12
CA HIS A 378 10.64 14.64 9.52
C HIS A 378 10.64 16.12 9.93
N VAL A 379 10.02 16.99 9.12
CA VAL A 379 9.83 18.41 9.44
C VAL A 379 8.62 18.61 10.34
N LEU A 380 8.57 19.75 11.05
CA LEU A 380 7.48 20.06 11.97
C LEU A 380 6.15 20.22 11.21
N LEU A 381 5.09 19.60 11.72
CA LEU A 381 3.73 19.70 11.19
C LEU A 381 2.79 20.37 12.19
N LEU A 382 2.06 21.39 11.73
CA LEU A 382 1.05 22.10 12.51
C LEU A 382 -0.32 21.97 11.83
N ASP A 383 -1.37 21.75 12.64
CA ASP A 383 -2.75 21.72 12.16
C ASP A 383 -3.31 23.13 11.90
N LYS A 384 -4.54 23.23 11.39
CA LYS A 384 -5.22 24.50 11.11
C LYS A 384 -5.40 25.41 12.33
N ASP A 385 -5.34 24.85 13.53
CA ASP A 385 -5.48 25.59 14.78
C ASP A 385 -4.13 26.01 15.36
N GLY A 386 -3.02 25.68 14.67
CA GLY A 386 -1.65 26.02 15.04
C GLY A 386 -1.01 25.05 16.02
N TYR A 387 -1.62 23.91 16.30
CA TYR A 387 -1.02 22.90 17.16
C TYR A 387 -0.17 21.90 16.39
N ARG A 388 0.95 21.48 16.98
CA ARG A 388 1.63 20.26 16.59
C ARG A 388 0.76 19.07 16.97
N PHE A 389 0.63 18.06 16.09
CA PHE A 389 -0.36 16.99 16.27
C PHE A 389 0.21 15.56 16.19
N SER A 390 1.50 15.40 15.85
CA SER A 390 2.07 14.07 15.71
C SER A 390 3.58 14.02 15.94
N ASN A 391 4.11 12.79 15.98
CA ASN A 391 5.52 12.50 15.80
C ASN A 391 5.80 12.42 14.29
N GLU A 392 6.54 13.36 13.76
CA GLU A 392 6.82 13.44 12.32
C GLU A 392 7.81 12.37 11.83
N ALA A 393 8.39 11.57 12.73
CA ALA A 393 9.15 10.38 12.37
C ALA A 393 8.24 9.22 11.95
N PHE A 394 6.94 9.30 12.22
CA PHE A 394 5.96 8.40 11.63
C PHE A 394 5.63 8.87 10.22
N SER A 395 5.20 7.93 9.38
CA SER A 395 4.77 8.29 8.03
C SER A 395 3.54 9.19 8.07
N THR A 396 3.68 10.40 7.54
CA THR A 396 2.56 11.32 7.36
C THR A 396 1.55 10.82 6.33
N SER A 397 2.01 9.98 5.37
CA SER A 397 1.15 9.43 4.32
C SER A 397 0.12 8.45 4.84
N PHE A 398 0.42 7.75 5.94
CA PHE A 398 -0.42 6.62 6.35
C PHE A 398 -1.11 6.83 7.69
N LEU A 399 -0.43 7.34 8.69
CA LEU A 399 -0.97 7.45 10.03
C LEU A 399 -0.91 8.85 10.62
N ALA A 400 0.26 9.45 10.61
CA ALA A 400 0.45 10.73 11.29
C ALA A 400 -0.30 11.88 10.62
N GLY A 401 -0.56 11.77 9.31
CA GLY A 401 -1.37 12.73 8.57
C GLY A 401 -2.87 12.63 8.86
N ILE A 402 -3.39 11.46 9.24
CA ILE A 402 -4.83 11.27 9.50
C ILE A 402 -5.37 12.20 10.59
N PRO A 403 -4.73 12.37 11.76
CA PRO A 403 -5.19 13.35 12.74
C PRO A 403 -5.24 14.77 12.21
N GLY A 404 -4.21 15.23 11.50
CA GLY A 404 -4.18 16.56 10.88
C GLY A 404 -5.25 16.69 9.80
N ALA A 405 -5.44 15.65 9.01
CA ALA A 405 -6.46 15.55 7.98
C ALA A 405 -7.89 15.73 8.53
N ARG A 406 -8.20 15.13 9.64
CA ARG A 406 -9.53 15.22 10.29
C ARG A 406 -9.89 16.62 10.81
N HIS A 407 -8.96 17.55 10.84
CA HIS A 407 -9.21 18.95 11.20
C HIS A 407 -9.76 19.80 10.03
N GLU A 408 -10.26 19.18 8.96
CA GLU A 408 -11.04 19.78 7.87
C GLU A 408 -10.35 20.85 7.00
N ALA A 409 -9.15 21.30 7.34
CA ALA A 409 -8.53 22.41 6.61
C ALA A 409 -7.07 22.15 6.21
N GLY A 410 -6.54 20.96 6.50
CA GLY A 410 -5.17 20.63 6.20
C GLY A 410 -4.20 20.94 7.34
N PHE A 411 -2.96 21.02 6.98
CA PHE A 411 -1.86 21.27 7.89
C PHE A 411 -0.76 22.05 7.17
N VAL A 412 0.23 22.49 7.93
CA VAL A 412 1.38 23.25 7.42
C VAL A 412 2.66 22.54 7.82
N SER A 413 3.55 22.31 6.86
CA SER A 413 4.94 21.92 7.14
C SER A 413 5.76 23.17 7.47
N VAL A 414 6.49 23.17 8.59
CA VAL A 414 7.35 24.28 9.00
C VAL A 414 8.80 23.81 9.13
N PHE A 415 9.72 24.52 8.51
CA PHE A 415 11.14 24.17 8.46
C PHE A 415 12.00 25.43 8.27
N ASP A 416 13.30 25.27 8.15
CA ASP A 416 14.25 26.35 7.91
C ASP A 416 15.25 26.02 6.79
N SER A 417 16.19 26.91 6.52
CA SER A 417 17.24 26.73 5.51
C SER A 417 18.14 25.52 5.78
N ASN A 418 18.11 24.96 7.01
CA ASN A 418 18.90 23.79 7.39
C ASN A 418 18.13 22.47 7.29
N TRP A 419 17.02 22.44 6.55
CA TRP A 419 16.17 21.24 6.35
C TRP A 419 16.96 20.01 5.90
N ARG A 420 18.02 20.20 5.08
CA ARG A 420 18.88 19.10 4.64
C ARG A 420 19.59 18.38 5.80
N ALA A 421 19.87 19.07 6.91
CA ALA A 421 20.43 18.42 8.09
C ALA A 421 19.47 17.37 8.69
N THR A 422 18.16 17.60 8.60
CA THR A 422 17.15 16.61 8.97
C THR A 422 17.17 15.43 7.98
N VAL A 423 17.12 15.71 6.68
CA VAL A 423 17.17 14.67 5.62
C VAL A 423 18.41 13.80 5.77
N ASN A 424 19.59 14.39 5.96
CA ASN A 424 20.85 13.63 6.06
C ASN A 424 20.93 12.72 7.30
N ARG A 425 20.18 13.04 8.37
CA ARG A 425 20.12 12.23 9.59
C ARG A 425 19.04 11.15 9.56
N MET A 426 18.13 11.23 8.59
CA MET A 426 17.09 10.22 8.43
C MET A 426 17.69 8.96 7.81
N PRO A 427 17.34 7.77 8.30
CA PRO A 427 17.60 6.55 7.55
C PRO A 427 16.76 6.52 6.27
N ILE A 428 17.14 5.67 5.34
CA ILE A 428 16.35 5.43 4.15
C ILE A 428 15.02 4.81 4.55
N GLY A 429 13.94 5.36 4.00
CA GLY A 429 12.59 4.85 4.14
C GLY A 429 11.85 5.00 2.83
N HIS A 430 10.72 4.35 2.71
CA HIS A 430 9.84 4.47 1.54
C HIS A 430 9.43 5.93 1.34
N LEU A 431 9.55 6.44 0.12
CA LEU A 431 9.30 7.84 -0.24
C LEU A 431 10.25 8.85 0.43
N ASN A 432 11.41 8.40 0.90
CA ASN A 432 12.40 9.29 1.48
C ASN A 432 13.26 9.94 0.39
N VAL A 433 13.22 11.27 0.32
CA VAL A 433 13.96 12.05 -0.69
C VAL A 433 15.48 11.87 -0.61
N LYS A 434 16.03 11.45 0.53
CA LYS A 434 17.47 11.17 0.67
C LYS A 434 17.93 10.06 -0.27
N TRP A 435 17.15 9.01 -0.40
CA TRP A 435 17.50 7.88 -1.26
C TRP A 435 17.53 8.29 -2.75
N TRP A 436 16.61 9.16 -3.15
CA TRP A 436 16.47 9.56 -4.54
C TRP A 436 17.42 10.69 -4.96
N ASP A 437 18.14 11.27 -4.00
CA ASP A 437 19.01 12.43 -4.23
C ASP A 437 20.17 12.11 -5.19
N ASP A 438 20.67 10.90 -5.18
CA ASP A 438 21.79 10.44 -6.01
C ASP A 438 21.34 9.72 -7.28
N GLN A 439 20.03 9.56 -7.50
CA GLN A 439 19.48 8.89 -8.68
C GLN A 439 19.22 9.85 -9.81
N GLU A 440 19.84 9.60 -10.98
CA GLU A 440 19.60 10.39 -12.17
C GLU A 440 18.16 10.18 -12.67
N GLY A 441 17.43 11.26 -12.90
CA GLY A 441 16.04 11.22 -13.37
C GLY A 441 14.99 11.08 -12.28
N HIS A 442 15.36 10.97 -11.01
CA HIS A 442 14.45 10.97 -9.88
C HIS A 442 14.42 12.30 -9.15
N PHE A 443 13.28 12.63 -8.57
CA PHE A 443 13.21 13.78 -7.70
C PHE A 443 13.84 13.41 -6.34
N GLY A 444 14.80 14.20 -5.91
CA GLY A 444 15.45 14.08 -4.62
C GLY A 444 15.65 15.47 -4.05
N ALA A 445 16.23 15.54 -2.87
CA ALA A 445 16.47 16.80 -2.18
C ALA A 445 17.25 17.83 -3.04
N LYS A 446 18.03 17.37 -4.00
CA LYS A 446 18.76 18.23 -4.95
C LYS A 446 17.88 19.13 -5.82
N TYR A 447 16.63 18.75 -6.10
CA TYR A 447 15.71 19.57 -6.89
C TYR A 447 15.41 20.91 -6.20
N TRP A 448 15.41 20.91 -4.87
CA TRP A 448 15.10 22.09 -4.05
C TRP A 448 16.33 22.71 -3.37
N GLU A 449 17.53 22.33 -3.80
CA GLU A 449 18.78 22.78 -3.18
C GLU A 449 18.90 24.31 -3.11
N ASN A 450 18.32 25.00 -4.10
CA ASN A 450 18.34 26.45 -4.19
C ASN A 450 17.03 27.13 -3.79
N ASP A 451 15.99 26.37 -3.46
CA ASP A 451 14.66 26.95 -3.18
C ASP A 451 14.56 27.53 -1.76
N PHE A 452 15.17 26.87 -0.79
CA PHE A 452 14.99 27.25 0.62
C PHE A 452 16.18 28.04 1.16
N THR A 453 16.40 29.20 0.53
CA THR A 453 17.50 30.11 0.86
C THR A 453 16.98 31.43 1.45
N ALA A 454 17.86 32.17 2.13
CA ALA A 454 17.52 33.45 2.73
C ALA A 454 17.01 34.50 1.70
N ASP A 455 17.28 34.31 0.43
CA ASP A 455 16.84 35.23 -0.64
C ASP A 455 15.32 35.31 -0.77
N HIS A 456 14.60 34.29 -0.28
CA HIS A 456 13.13 34.24 -0.27
C HIS A 456 12.48 34.90 0.95
N ALA A 457 13.26 35.39 1.92
CA ALA A 457 12.70 36.02 3.13
C ALA A 457 11.82 37.25 2.85
N ASP A 458 12.00 37.87 1.68
CA ASP A 458 11.25 39.04 1.22
C ASP A 458 10.12 38.70 0.23
N SER A 459 9.80 37.42 0.01
CA SER A 459 8.74 36.98 -0.92
C SER A 459 7.32 37.42 -0.52
N GLY A 460 7.13 37.77 0.74
CA GLY A 460 5.86 38.33 1.25
C GLY A 460 4.70 37.34 1.27
N ALA A 461 3.49 37.88 1.31
CA ALA A 461 2.26 37.08 1.40
C ALA A 461 1.90 36.34 0.09
N GLU A 462 2.56 36.63 -1.03
CA GLU A 462 2.36 35.90 -2.29
C GLU A 462 3.17 34.59 -2.28
N GLY A 463 4.19 34.49 -1.42
CA GLY A 463 5.10 33.36 -1.38
C GLY A 463 5.94 33.24 -2.65
N PHE A 464 6.54 32.07 -2.84
CA PHE A 464 7.24 31.72 -4.07
C PHE A 464 6.88 30.27 -4.48
N GLN A 465 7.10 29.93 -5.74
CA GLN A 465 6.93 28.56 -6.22
C GLN A 465 8.25 27.81 -6.03
N THR A 466 8.20 26.61 -5.45
CA THR A 466 9.34 25.70 -5.42
C THR A 466 9.69 25.25 -6.84
N SER A 467 10.90 24.76 -7.04
CA SER A 467 11.29 24.13 -8.31
C SER A 467 10.33 22.98 -8.62
N GLU A 468 9.97 22.89 -9.90
CA GLU A 468 9.10 21.83 -10.38
C GLU A 468 9.81 20.48 -10.28
N ALA A 469 9.11 19.48 -9.78
CA ALA A 469 9.54 18.10 -9.68
C ALA A 469 8.42 17.19 -10.21
N GLU A 470 8.56 15.89 -10.08
CA GLU A 470 7.58 14.90 -10.56
C GLU A 470 6.12 15.20 -10.12
N HIS A 471 5.96 15.84 -8.99
CA HIS A 471 4.63 16.16 -8.40
C HIS A 471 4.26 17.66 -8.53
N GLY A 472 5.01 18.42 -9.31
CA GLY A 472 4.78 19.84 -9.53
C GLY A 472 5.41 20.76 -8.49
N ALA A 473 5.28 22.07 -8.71
CA ALA A 473 5.74 23.11 -7.81
C ALA A 473 4.71 23.39 -6.70
N PHE A 474 5.21 23.77 -5.51
CA PHE A 474 4.39 24.15 -4.36
C PHE A 474 4.57 25.63 -4.04
N THR A 475 3.51 26.26 -3.56
CA THR A 475 3.62 27.58 -2.97
C THR A 475 4.27 27.46 -1.60
N CYS A 476 5.44 28.09 -1.42
CA CYS A 476 6.15 28.15 -0.16
C CYS A 476 6.18 29.60 0.35
N TYR A 477 5.92 29.78 1.62
CA TYR A 477 6.06 31.07 2.29
C TYR A 477 7.36 31.12 3.08
N CYS A 478 7.96 32.30 3.15
CA CYS A 478 9.21 32.53 3.88
C CYS A 478 9.13 33.81 4.70
N SER A 479 9.63 33.77 5.93
CA SER A 479 9.76 34.97 6.79
C SER A 479 10.82 34.78 7.87
N ASN A 480 11.46 35.89 8.27
CA ASN A 480 12.31 35.90 9.46
C ASN A 480 11.52 35.96 10.77
N ASP A 481 10.21 36.20 10.70
CA ASP A 481 9.30 36.35 11.83
C ASP A 481 8.18 35.33 11.79
N LEU A 482 8.01 34.55 12.85
CA LEU A 482 7.04 33.46 12.92
C LEU A 482 5.59 33.95 12.87
N ALA A 483 5.27 35.10 13.47
CA ALA A 483 3.91 35.63 13.44
C ALA A 483 3.53 36.08 12.02
N THR A 484 4.48 36.68 11.32
CA THR A 484 4.33 37.04 9.89
C THR A 484 4.14 35.79 9.04
N LEU A 485 4.94 34.74 9.26
CA LEU A 485 4.82 33.48 8.53
C LEU A 485 3.46 32.81 8.77
N ALA A 486 3.00 32.78 10.04
CA ALA A 486 1.67 32.29 10.38
C ALA A 486 0.57 33.01 9.60
N GLY A 487 0.65 34.34 9.51
CA GLY A 487 -0.29 35.16 8.72
C GLY A 487 -0.27 34.81 7.21
N TYR A 488 0.90 34.57 6.63
CA TYR A 488 1.02 34.13 5.23
C TYR A 488 0.37 32.77 4.99
N CYS A 489 0.42 31.87 5.99
CA CYS A 489 -0.23 30.56 5.95
C CYS A 489 -1.74 30.61 6.28
N GLY A 490 -2.31 31.79 6.48
CA GLY A 490 -3.75 31.97 6.76
C GLY A 490 -4.15 31.82 8.23
N TYR A 491 -3.20 31.74 9.18
CA TYR A 491 -3.53 31.73 10.60
C TYR A 491 -3.84 33.14 11.10
N GLU A 492 -4.92 33.25 11.89
CA GLU A 492 -5.36 34.51 12.49
C GLU A 492 -5.64 34.37 14.00
N GLY A 493 -5.55 35.46 14.72
CA GLY A 493 -5.90 35.53 16.15
C GLY A 493 -5.17 34.49 17.00
N GLU A 494 -5.91 33.74 17.81
CA GLU A 494 -5.34 32.73 18.70
C GLU A 494 -4.63 31.58 17.95
N ALA A 495 -5.05 31.24 16.73
CA ALA A 495 -4.39 30.20 15.94
C ALA A 495 -2.98 30.66 15.50
N ALA A 496 -2.81 31.93 15.15
CA ALA A 496 -1.49 32.48 14.84
C ALA A 496 -0.59 32.54 16.09
N GLU A 497 -1.14 32.87 17.26
CA GLU A 497 -0.40 32.83 18.52
C GLU A 497 0.04 31.40 18.85
N ARG A 498 -0.82 30.41 18.64
CA ARG A 498 -0.50 28.99 18.85
C ARG A 498 0.52 28.45 17.86
N PHE A 499 0.47 28.88 16.59
CA PHE A 499 1.50 28.55 15.60
C PHE A 499 2.89 28.94 16.10
N VAL A 500 3.04 30.20 16.54
CA VAL A 500 4.31 30.70 17.10
C VAL A 500 4.72 29.87 18.33
N ALA A 501 3.80 29.68 19.27
CA ALA A 501 4.08 28.95 20.51
C ALA A 501 4.47 27.48 20.24
N SER A 502 3.87 26.85 19.23
CA SER A 502 4.19 25.47 18.84
C SER A 502 5.60 25.34 18.27
N VAL A 503 6.03 26.29 17.42
CA VAL A 503 7.41 26.33 16.90
C VAL A 503 8.42 26.60 18.03
N GLU A 504 8.12 27.55 18.90
CA GLU A 504 8.98 27.87 20.07
C GLU A 504 9.10 26.66 21.00
N ARG A 505 7.98 25.98 21.28
CA ARG A 505 7.94 24.75 22.09
C ARG A 505 8.74 23.61 21.43
N TYR A 506 8.62 23.45 20.14
CA TYR A 506 9.42 22.47 19.39
C TYR A 506 10.92 22.79 19.50
N ASN A 507 11.30 24.06 19.36
CA ASN A 507 12.69 24.50 19.50
C ASN A 507 13.25 24.24 20.90
N GLU A 508 12.45 24.48 21.98
CA GLU A 508 12.85 24.14 23.35
C GLU A 508 13.18 22.64 23.49
N MET A 509 12.37 21.76 22.89
CA MET A 509 12.60 20.31 22.91
C MET A 509 13.85 19.91 22.11
N CYS A 510 14.10 20.56 20.99
CA CYS A 510 15.34 20.38 20.24
C CYS A 510 16.58 20.77 21.07
N GLU A 511 16.53 21.86 21.80
CA GLU A 511 17.61 22.30 22.72
C GLU A 511 17.82 21.33 23.88
N GLN A 512 16.76 20.69 24.35
CA GLN A 512 16.82 19.68 25.42
C GLN A 512 17.29 18.32 24.87
N GLY A 513 17.29 18.12 23.54
CA GLY A 513 17.62 16.86 22.90
C GLY A 513 16.58 15.76 23.14
N ALA A 514 15.34 16.14 23.49
CA ALA A 514 14.27 15.17 23.75
C ALA A 514 12.90 15.79 23.45
N ASP A 515 12.12 15.12 22.63
CA ASP A 515 10.71 15.44 22.39
C ASP A 515 9.85 14.82 23.50
N THR A 516 9.40 15.65 24.43
CA THR A 516 8.56 15.25 25.55
C THR A 516 7.07 15.22 25.21
N ASP A 517 6.68 15.73 24.03
CA ASP A 517 5.29 15.83 23.62
C ASP A 517 4.86 14.61 22.78
N TYR A 518 5.69 14.17 21.82
CA TYR A 518 5.36 13.09 20.88
C TYR A 518 6.46 12.04 20.71
N ALA A 519 7.55 12.12 21.50
CA ALA A 519 8.67 11.18 21.47
C ALA A 519 9.32 11.03 20.07
N LYS A 520 9.43 12.12 19.30
CA LYS A 520 10.20 12.16 18.06
C LYS A 520 11.66 11.82 18.36
N PRO A 521 12.31 10.92 17.61
CA PRO A 521 13.70 10.54 17.87
C PRO A 521 14.64 11.74 17.88
N ALA A 522 15.56 11.75 18.85
CA ALA A 522 16.50 12.86 19.04
C ALA A 522 17.38 13.13 17.81
N GLU A 523 17.67 12.07 17.05
CA GLU A 523 18.50 12.11 15.85
C GLU A 523 17.90 12.99 14.74
N VAL A 524 16.58 13.14 14.74
CA VAL A 524 15.84 13.91 13.74
C VAL A 524 15.15 15.16 14.31
N LEU A 525 15.47 15.52 15.56
CA LEU A 525 15.13 16.82 16.12
C LEU A 525 16.04 17.88 15.50
N ASN A 526 15.47 18.84 14.80
CA ASN A 526 16.19 19.94 14.19
C ASN A 526 15.58 21.27 14.62
N LYS A 527 16.34 22.05 15.42
CA LYS A 527 15.93 23.39 15.85
C LYS A 527 15.76 24.30 14.65
N LEU A 528 14.63 24.97 14.57
CA LEU A 528 14.30 25.89 13.50
C LEU A 528 14.82 27.30 13.81
N GLU A 529 15.52 27.90 12.84
CA GLU A 529 16.07 29.25 12.90
C GLU A 529 15.66 30.06 11.66
N PRO A 530 15.55 31.39 11.78
CA PRO A 530 15.17 32.22 10.64
C PRO A 530 16.24 32.20 9.53
N PRO A 531 15.84 32.27 8.25
CA PRO A 531 14.47 32.39 7.78
C PRO A 531 13.70 31.09 7.92
N TYR A 532 12.43 31.20 8.33
CA TYR A 532 11.50 30.08 8.42
C TYR A 532 10.74 29.95 7.13
N PHE A 533 10.47 28.71 6.75
CA PHE A 533 9.67 28.32 5.59
C PHE A 533 8.42 27.58 6.02
N ALA A 534 7.36 27.74 5.24
CA ALA A 534 6.12 27.01 5.46
C ALA A 534 5.45 26.66 4.13
N ILE A 535 5.00 25.40 4.03
CA ILE A 535 4.20 24.93 2.91
C ILE A 535 2.85 24.46 3.46
N PRO A 536 1.75 25.20 3.20
CA PRO A 536 0.41 24.75 3.54
C PRO A 536 -0.05 23.63 2.61
N PHE A 537 -0.71 22.63 3.19
CA PHE A 537 -1.40 21.57 2.49
C PHE A 537 -2.90 21.70 2.74
N PRO A 538 -3.60 22.47 1.90
CA PRO A 538 -5.04 22.58 2.02
C PRO A 538 -5.67 21.22 1.71
N THR A 539 -6.65 20.86 2.52
CA THR A 539 -7.47 19.68 2.29
C THR A 539 -8.78 20.14 1.71
N ASP A 540 -8.91 20.04 0.42
CA ASP A 540 -10.10 20.45 -0.34
C ASP A 540 -11.22 19.39 -0.35
N GLY A 541 -11.19 18.49 0.66
CA GLY A 541 -12.16 17.40 0.81
C GLY A 541 -11.69 16.07 0.25
N ASN A 542 -10.57 16.01 -0.50
CA ASN A 542 -9.97 14.80 -1.03
C ASN A 542 -8.68 14.49 -0.28
N MET A 543 -8.81 13.95 0.92
CA MET A 543 -7.70 13.75 1.84
C MET A 543 -7.17 12.32 1.86
N ALA A 544 -7.82 11.42 1.16
CA ALA A 544 -7.42 10.04 1.06
C ALA A 544 -7.38 9.62 -0.40
N GLY A 545 -6.38 8.85 -0.71
CA GLY A 545 -6.17 8.30 -2.02
C GLY A 545 -4.97 7.38 -1.99
N GLY A 546 -4.44 7.04 -3.12
CA GLY A 546 -3.29 6.18 -3.18
C GLY A 546 -3.05 5.59 -4.54
N LEU A 547 -2.05 4.72 -4.59
CA LEU A 547 -1.66 4.06 -5.80
C LEU A 547 -2.58 2.87 -6.13
N VAL A 548 -2.82 2.00 -5.14
CA VAL A 548 -3.63 0.78 -5.25
C VAL A 548 -4.34 0.47 -3.95
N THR A 549 -5.41 -0.31 -4.01
CA THR A 549 -6.00 -0.92 -2.81
C THR A 549 -5.25 -2.21 -2.46
N LEU A 550 -5.11 -2.49 -1.16
CA LEU A 550 -4.40 -3.69 -0.68
C LEU A 550 -5.36 -4.73 -0.09
N THR A 551 -6.63 -4.50 -0.24
CA THR A 551 -7.72 -5.34 0.25
C THR A 551 -7.91 -6.57 -0.64
N GLY A 552 -7.83 -7.74 -0.04
CA GLY A 552 -8.02 -9.01 -0.74
C GLY A 552 -9.01 -9.94 -0.04
N MET A 553 -9.13 -11.16 -0.58
CA MET A 553 -9.94 -12.22 0.00
C MET A 553 -9.25 -12.84 1.20
N PHE A 554 -10.03 -13.32 2.17
CA PHE A 554 -9.52 -14.10 3.27
C PHE A 554 -9.04 -15.47 2.75
N CYS A 555 -7.76 -15.76 2.94
CA CYS A 555 -7.11 -16.95 2.41
C CYS A 555 -6.43 -17.75 3.54
N ASP A 556 -6.14 -19.01 3.26
CA ASP A 556 -5.23 -19.81 4.10
C ASP A 556 -3.76 -19.65 3.66
N ARG A 557 -2.88 -20.37 4.36
CA ARG A 557 -1.43 -20.39 4.09
C ARG A 557 -1.02 -20.77 2.68
N HIS A 558 -1.92 -21.39 1.90
CA HIS A 558 -1.69 -21.82 0.53
C HIS A 558 -2.38 -20.91 -0.51
N GLY A 559 -2.93 -19.78 -0.05
CA GLY A 559 -3.71 -18.87 -0.88
C GLY A 559 -5.11 -19.35 -1.21
N GLN A 560 -5.59 -20.43 -0.59
CA GLN A 560 -6.93 -20.94 -0.83
C GLN A 560 -7.99 -20.05 -0.19
N VAL A 561 -8.94 -19.55 -1.00
CA VAL A 561 -9.97 -18.61 -0.56
C VAL A 561 -10.93 -19.27 0.43
N ARG A 562 -11.29 -18.56 1.49
CA ARG A 562 -12.22 -18.99 2.53
C ARG A 562 -13.64 -18.56 2.22
N ALA A 563 -14.58 -19.46 2.49
CA ALA A 563 -15.99 -19.23 2.25
C ALA A 563 -16.64 -18.31 3.29
N GLN A 564 -17.61 -17.49 2.84
CA GLN A 564 -18.47 -16.70 3.70
C GLN A 564 -19.11 -17.55 4.81
N ASN A 565 -19.26 -16.97 5.98
CA ASN A 565 -19.92 -17.54 7.16
C ASN A 565 -19.28 -18.80 7.78
N THR A 566 -18.64 -19.65 6.99
CA THR A 566 -18.05 -20.92 7.46
C THR A 566 -16.55 -20.86 7.63
N PHE A 567 -15.89 -19.98 6.87
CA PHE A 567 -14.43 -19.89 6.74
C PHE A 567 -13.76 -21.20 6.28
N ALA A 568 -14.56 -22.15 5.74
CA ALA A 568 -14.03 -23.35 5.12
C ALA A 568 -13.31 -22.98 3.79
N PRO A 569 -12.25 -23.71 3.39
CA PRO A 569 -11.64 -23.48 2.10
C PRO A 569 -12.62 -23.78 0.96
N ILE A 570 -12.67 -22.92 -0.06
CA ILE A 570 -13.40 -23.20 -1.29
C ILE A 570 -12.50 -24.07 -2.18
N GLU A 571 -12.94 -25.30 -2.47
CA GLU A 571 -12.16 -26.20 -3.29
C GLU A 571 -11.96 -25.64 -4.70
N GLY A 572 -10.71 -25.68 -5.18
CA GLY A 572 -10.34 -25.23 -6.52
C GLY A 572 -10.18 -23.72 -6.68
N LEU A 573 -10.35 -22.89 -5.63
CA LEU A 573 -10.24 -21.44 -5.71
C LEU A 573 -9.06 -20.89 -4.87
N TYR A 574 -8.18 -20.15 -5.53
CA TYR A 574 -6.98 -19.56 -4.93
C TYR A 574 -6.85 -18.08 -5.30
N ALA A 575 -6.16 -17.30 -4.48
CA ALA A 575 -5.84 -15.91 -4.73
C ALA A 575 -4.35 -15.64 -4.49
N ALA A 576 -3.79 -14.69 -5.23
CA ALA A 576 -2.41 -14.21 -5.05
C ALA A 576 -2.32 -12.70 -5.28
N GLY A 577 -1.23 -12.08 -4.80
CA GLY A 577 -1.00 -10.64 -4.93
C GLY A 577 -2.07 -9.82 -4.22
N ASN A 578 -2.57 -8.75 -4.84
CA ASN A 578 -3.60 -7.88 -4.26
C ASN A 578 -4.99 -8.54 -4.13
N CYS A 579 -5.19 -9.69 -4.77
CA CYS A 579 -6.38 -10.51 -4.56
C CYS A 579 -6.34 -11.31 -3.24
N MET A 580 -5.15 -11.54 -2.66
CA MET A 580 -4.94 -12.21 -1.37
C MET A 580 -4.90 -11.18 -0.24
N GLY A 581 -5.79 -11.26 0.71
CA GLY A 581 -5.82 -10.43 1.92
C GLY A 581 -4.90 -10.93 3.03
N GLY A 582 -4.97 -10.28 4.19
CA GLY A 582 -4.29 -10.70 5.42
C GLY A 582 -2.85 -10.21 5.60
N ARG A 583 -2.32 -9.43 4.67
CA ARG A 583 -0.93 -8.90 4.74
C ARG A 583 -0.82 -7.51 5.36
N PHE A 584 -1.79 -6.63 5.08
CA PHE A 584 -1.83 -5.23 5.52
C PHE A 584 -3.20 -4.87 6.11
N PRO A 585 -3.60 -5.45 7.26
CA PRO A 585 -4.98 -5.36 7.75
C PRO A 585 -5.37 -4.00 8.35
N LEU A 586 -4.41 -3.13 8.62
CA LEU A 586 -4.67 -1.79 9.16
C LEU A 586 -4.24 -0.70 8.21
N GLN A 587 -3.04 -0.84 7.67
CA GLN A 587 -2.36 0.15 6.87
C GLN A 587 -1.23 -0.52 6.08
N TYR A 588 -0.72 0.17 5.07
CA TYR A 588 0.47 -0.24 4.35
C TYR A 588 1.72 0.00 5.21
N THR A 589 2.16 -1.00 5.92
CA THR A 589 3.27 -0.87 6.90
C THR A 589 4.66 -0.86 6.25
N SER A 590 4.79 -1.13 4.98
CA SER A 590 6.02 -1.09 4.17
C SER A 590 7.34 -1.35 4.94
N PRO A 591 7.55 -2.55 5.49
CA PRO A 591 8.76 -2.83 6.28
C PRO A 591 10.04 -2.79 5.43
N ILE A 592 9.93 -2.95 4.12
CA ILE A 592 10.95 -2.72 3.12
C ILE A 592 10.31 -2.09 1.89
N ASN A 593 11.02 -1.18 1.21
CA ASN A 593 10.52 -0.55 -0.01
C ASN A 593 10.06 -1.60 -1.02
N GLY A 594 8.95 -1.34 -1.73
CA GLY A 594 8.45 -2.29 -2.72
C GLY A 594 7.94 -3.63 -2.18
N VAL A 595 7.69 -3.75 -0.87
CA VAL A 595 7.18 -4.99 -0.25
C VAL A 595 5.88 -5.48 -0.87
N SER A 596 5.06 -4.62 -1.43
CA SER A 596 3.81 -5.01 -2.11
C SER A 596 4.10 -5.86 -3.36
N ILE A 597 5.12 -5.49 -4.14
CA ILE A 597 5.57 -6.25 -5.31
C ILE A 597 6.25 -7.55 -4.89
N GLY A 598 7.20 -7.46 -3.94
CA GLY A 598 7.87 -8.65 -3.41
C GLY A 598 6.90 -9.66 -2.82
N PHE A 599 5.89 -9.17 -2.07
CA PHE A 599 4.82 -10.03 -1.56
C PHE A 599 3.96 -10.62 -2.69
N ALA A 600 3.65 -9.84 -3.72
CA ALA A 600 2.88 -10.35 -4.85
C ALA A 600 3.61 -11.50 -5.54
N GLN A 601 4.90 -11.35 -5.85
CA GLN A 601 5.72 -12.43 -6.41
C GLN A 601 5.82 -13.62 -5.48
N THR A 602 6.12 -13.40 -4.19
CA THR A 602 6.28 -14.48 -3.20
C THR A 602 4.97 -15.26 -3.00
N SER A 603 3.82 -14.58 -2.91
CA SER A 603 2.52 -15.24 -2.79
C SER A 603 2.13 -15.99 -4.05
N GLY A 604 2.44 -15.45 -5.23
CA GLY A 604 2.25 -16.13 -6.50
C GLY A 604 3.07 -17.42 -6.57
N TYR A 605 4.35 -17.34 -6.25
CA TYR A 605 5.24 -18.50 -6.18
C TYR A 605 4.73 -19.58 -5.23
N LEU A 606 4.34 -19.19 -3.98
CA LEU A 606 3.74 -20.08 -2.99
C LEU A 606 2.55 -20.85 -3.53
N VAL A 607 1.60 -20.15 -4.16
CA VAL A 607 0.40 -20.78 -4.74
C VAL A 607 0.78 -21.70 -5.89
N GLY A 608 1.69 -21.27 -6.78
CA GLY A 608 2.19 -22.07 -7.91
C GLY A 608 2.89 -23.33 -7.45
N GLU A 609 3.76 -23.24 -6.44
CA GLU A 609 4.44 -24.39 -5.83
C GLU A 609 3.45 -25.38 -5.21
N TYR A 610 2.48 -24.89 -4.44
CA TYR A 610 1.45 -25.73 -3.82
C TYR A 610 0.60 -26.48 -4.86
N LEU A 611 0.16 -25.79 -5.92
CA LEU A 611 -0.63 -26.40 -7.00
C LEU A 611 0.21 -27.34 -7.85
N GLY A 612 1.48 -27.01 -8.09
CA GLY A 612 2.45 -27.85 -8.76
C GLY A 612 2.68 -29.19 -8.07
N GLY A 613 2.62 -29.20 -6.73
CA GLY A 613 2.75 -30.40 -5.91
C GLY A 613 1.50 -31.28 -5.83
N LYS A 614 0.33 -30.81 -6.31
CA LYS A 614 -0.93 -31.58 -6.37
C LYS A 614 -0.99 -32.42 -7.62
#